data_3930e26bb51dcfba270e99a7d66c1061
#
_entry.id   3930e26bb51dcfba270e99a7d66c1061
#
_cell.length_a   1.000
_cell.length_b   1.000
_cell.length_c   1.000
_cell.angle_alpha   90.00
_cell.angle_beta   90.00
_cell.angle_gamma   90.00
#
_symmetry.space_group_name_H-M   'P 1'
#
loop_
_entity.id
_entity.type
_entity.pdbx_description
1 polymer ?
#
loop_
_entity_poly.entity_id
_entity_poly.type
_entity_poly.pdbx_seq_one_letter_code
_entity_poly.pdbx_strand_id
1 'polypeptide(L)'
;LEKLHTGNKGDWSEIYAFFKLLSDRILFAADENLNRIDEKYLDVQKIIREENSKETGVREKKIYDLTFDAKKNSVSVRDSSGVELRVVDLSVLKGGVRRIFEAIKNNNEGAAFSIPEAETFMDSLLCAQIKASSSDKSDIRLVVHDRFSPIEVESGFSIKSEIGAAPTLLNASK
;
A
#
# COMPACT_ATOMS: atom_id res chain seq x y z
N LEU A 1 20.76 14.78 -9.01
CA LEU A 1 19.42 14.85 -8.44
C LEU A 1 18.67 13.63 -8.88
N GLU A 2 18.33 12.76 -7.94
CA GLU A 2 17.51 11.59 -8.21
C GLU A 2 16.13 12.07 -8.68
N LYS A 3 15.62 11.47 -9.77
CA LYS A 3 14.35 11.89 -10.34
C LYS A 3 13.22 11.40 -9.47
N LEU A 4 12.45 12.32 -8.87
CA LEU A 4 11.27 11.98 -8.08
C LEU A 4 10.23 11.25 -8.94
N HIS A 5 9.51 10.32 -8.32
CA HIS A 5 8.37 9.69 -8.96
C HIS A 5 7.27 10.72 -9.21
N THR A 6 6.56 10.54 -10.30
CA THR A 6 5.38 11.35 -10.65
C THR A 6 4.20 10.41 -10.89
N GLY A 7 3.04 10.79 -10.38
CA GLY A 7 1.80 10.03 -10.55
C GLY A 7 0.59 10.93 -10.46
N ASN A 8 -0.54 10.45 -10.96
CA ASN A 8 -1.83 11.10 -10.77
C ASN A 8 -2.41 10.78 -9.37
N LYS A 9 -3.56 11.36 -9.03
CA LYS A 9 -4.21 11.12 -7.73
C LYS A 9 -4.51 9.63 -7.47
N GLY A 10 -4.89 8.87 -8.51
CA GLY A 10 -5.15 7.43 -8.39
C GLY A 10 -3.88 6.66 -8.04
N ASP A 11 -2.78 6.92 -8.76
CA ASP A 11 -1.49 6.27 -8.51
C ASP A 11 -1.01 6.56 -7.08
N TRP A 12 -1.08 7.82 -6.64
CA TRP A 12 -0.73 8.20 -5.27
C TRP A 12 -1.68 7.62 -4.21
N SER A 13 -2.94 7.37 -4.54
CA SER A 13 -3.88 6.70 -3.63
C SER A 13 -3.52 5.23 -3.42
N GLU A 14 -2.98 4.55 -4.42
CA GLU A 14 -2.52 3.17 -4.28
C GLU A 14 -1.35 3.07 -3.28
N ILE A 15 -0.32 3.91 -3.43
CA ILE A 15 0.82 3.89 -2.49
C ILE A 15 0.43 4.41 -1.10
N TYR A 16 -0.48 5.38 -1.01
CA TYR A 16 -1.03 5.83 0.25
C TYR A 16 -1.74 4.69 1.00
N ALA A 17 -2.58 3.91 0.31
CA ALA A 17 -3.27 2.78 0.92
C ALA A 17 -2.27 1.74 1.45
N PHE A 18 -1.18 1.48 0.71
CA PHE A 18 -0.10 0.62 1.17
C PHE A 18 0.54 1.15 2.46
N PHE A 19 0.94 2.43 2.53
CA PHE A 19 1.50 3.02 3.75
C PHE A 19 0.51 3.03 4.91
N LYS A 20 -0.76 3.29 4.63
CA LYS A 20 -1.83 3.29 5.62
C LYS A 20 -2.03 1.91 6.24
N LEU A 21 -2.04 0.85 5.42
CA LEU A 21 -2.16 -0.53 5.89
C LEU A 21 -0.92 -0.98 6.70
N LEU A 22 0.28 -0.56 6.31
CA LEU A 22 1.49 -0.79 7.13
C LEU A 22 1.40 -0.11 8.49
N SER A 23 0.93 1.14 8.51
CA SER A 23 0.80 1.94 9.74
C SER A 23 -0.28 1.40 10.68
N ASP A 24 -1.45 1.08 10.14
CA ASP A 24 -2.62 0.69 10.92
C ASP A 24 -2.65 -0.80 11.25
N ARG A 25 -2.09 -1.64 10.40
CA ARG A 25 -2.10 -3.11 10.47
C ARG A 25 -3.51 -3.73 10.45
N ILE A 26 -4.50 -2.95 10.09
CA ILE A 26 -5.91 -3.32 10.14
C ILE A 26 -6.59 -2.89 8.85
N LEU A 27 -7.42 -3.78 8.32
CA LEU A 27 -8.34 -3.51 7.22
C LEU A 27 -9.77 -3.53 7.76
N PHE A 28 -10.40 -2.36 7.84
CA PHE A 28 -11.78 -2.24 8.29
C PHE A 28 -12.79 -2.54 7.19
N ALA A 29 -13.91 -3.16 7.57
CA ALA A 29 -15.08 -3.20 6.72
C ALA A 29 -15.79 -1.84 6.68
N ALA A 30 -16.59 -1.61 5.66
CA ALA A 30 -17.45 -0.43 5.54
C ALA A 30 -18.91 -0.85 5.31
N ASP A 31 -19.83 0.05 5.65
CA ASP A 31 -21.25 -0.08 5.33
C ASP A 31 -21.53 0.32 3.87
N GLU A 32 -22.79 0.29 3.46
CA GLU A 32 -23.24 0.67 2.10
C GLU A 32 -22.96 2.14 1.74
N ASN A 33 -22.75 3.00 2.74
CA ASN A 33 -22.40 4.41 2.57
C ASN A 33 -20.89 4.68 2.71
N LEU A 34 -20.07 3.63 2.72
CA LEU A 34 -18.62 3.65 2.91
C LEU A 34 -18.16 4.17 4.29
N ASN A 35 -19.05 4.18 5.29
CA ASN A 35 -18.66 4.48 6.66
C ASN A 35 -17.98 3.25 7.28
N ARG A 36 -16.88 3.49 7.95
CA ARG A 36 -16.13 2.44 8.64
C ARG A 36 -16.97 1.77 9.72
N ILE A 37 -16.93 0.44 9.77
CA ILE A 37 -17.52 -0.37 10.83
C ILE A 37 -16.39 -0.79 11.77
N ASP A 38 -16.33 -0.16 12.95
CA ASP A 38 -15.21 -0.34 13.89
C ASP A 38 -15.09 -1.78 14.43
N GLU A 39 -16.20 -2.51 14.54
CA GLU A 39 -16.25 -3.87 15.08
C GLU A 39 -15.94 -4.94 14.02
N LYS A 40 -15.86 -4.56 12.75
CA LYS A 40 -15.61 -5.48 11.63
C LYS A 40 -14.30 -5.15 10.95
N TYR A 41 -13.27 -5.92 11.21
CA TYR A 41 -11.96 -5.72 10.62
C TYR A 41 -11.17 -7.02 10.52
N LEU A 42 -10.15 -6.98 9.69
CA LEU A 42 -9.16 -8.04 9.50
C LEU A 42 -7.80 -7.52 9.95
N ASP A 43 -7.05 -8.34 10.68
CA ASP A 43 -5.66 -8.05 11.00
C ASP A 43 -4.80 -8.29 9.75
N VAL A 44 -4.02 -7.31 9.33
CA VAL A 44 -3.10 -7.43 8.19
C VAL A 44 -1.80 -8.07 8.67
N GLN A 45 -1.52 -9.26 8.19
CA GLN A 45 -0.33 -10.03 8.55
C GLN A 45 0.83 -9.74 7.60
N LYS A 46 0.55 -9.70 6.29
CA LYS A 46 1.54 -9.42 5.25
C LYS A 46 0.93 -8.59 4.15
N ILE A 47 1.77 -7.76 3.52
CA ILE A 47 1.44 -7.06 2.28
C ILE A 47 2.41 -7.56 1.22
N ILE A 48 1.89 -7.90 0.04
CA ILE A 48 2.65 -8.42 -1.06
C ILE A 48 2.61 -7.41 -2.20
N ARG A 49 3.77 -6.98 -2.67
CA ARG A 49 3.93 -6.08 -3.83
C ARG A 49 4.84 -6.72 -4.86
N GLU A 50 4.45 -6.60 -6.11
CA GLU A 50 5.29 -6.93 -7.25
C GLU A 50 5.67 -5.63 -7.95
N GLU A 51 6.96 -5.45 -8.19
CA GLU A 51 7.52 -4.22 -8.78
C GLU A 51 8.62 -4.60 -9.77
N ASN A 52 8.87 -3.75 -10.76
CA ASN A 52 10.04 -3.91 -11.59
C ASN A 52 11.25 -3.30 -10.88
N SER A 53 12.33 -4.07 -10.76
CA SER A 53 13.58 -3.58 -10.20
C SER A 53 14.09 -2.38 -11.01
N LYS A 54 14.54 -1.33 -10.31
CA LYS A 54 15.14 -0.15 -10.95
C LYS A 54 16.45 -0.49 -11.68
N GLU A 55 17.18 -1.51 -11.18
CA GLU A 55 18.49 -1.89 -11.70
C GLU A 55 18.41 -2.85 -12.88
N THR A 56 17.57 -3.86 -12.77
CA THR A 56 17.52 -4.97 -13.72
C THR A 56 16.31 -4.93 -14.66
N GLY A 57 15.29 -4.13 -14.32
CA GLY A 57 13.99 -4.14 -15.01
C GLY A 57 13.19 -5.43 -14.82
N VAL A 58 13.73 -6.40 -14.07
CA VAL A 58 13.07 -7.68 -13.79
C VAL A 58 12.02 -7.49 -12.71
N ARG A 59 10.91 -8.20 -12.86
CA ARG A 59 9.84 -8.19 -11.84
C ARG A 59 10.32 -8.89 -10.57
N GLU A 60 10.23 -8.17 -9.47
CA GLU A 60 10.56 -8.63 -8.13
C GLU A 60 9.33 -8.62 -7.24
N LYS A 61 9.18 -9.65 -6.42
CA LYS A 61 8.13 -9.75 -5.41
C LYS A 61 8.71 -9.44 -4.05
N LYS A 62 8.13 -8.47 -3.35
CA LYS A 62 8.47 -8.12 -1.98
C LYS A 62 7.32 -8.44 -1.04
N ILE A 63 7.66 -9.02 0.10
CA ILE A 63 6.72 -9.40 1.15
C ILE A 63 7.03 -8.53 2.37
N TYR A 64 6.09 -7.70 2.76
CA TYR A 64 6.14 -6.87 3.96
C TYR A 64 5.47 -7.63 5.09
N ASP A 65 6.29 -8.29 5.91
CA ASP A 65 5.84 -9.16 6.99
C ASP A 65 5.68 -8.36 8.29
N LEU A 66 4.45 -8.17 8.73
CA LEU A 66 4.07 -7.45 9.94
C LEU A 66 4.04 -8.34 11.19
N THR A 67 4.14 -9.66 11.01
CA THR A 67 4.14 -10.63 12.12
C THR A 67 5.51 -10.81 12.76
N PHE A 68 6.57 -10.40 12.07
CA PHE A 68 7.97 -10.62 12.44
C PHE A 68 8.29 -10.16 13.88
N ASP A 69 7.74 -9.03 14.29
CA ASP A 69 7.91 -8.54 15.65
C ASP A 69 6.66 -7.76 16.09
N ALA A 70 5.64 -8.51 16.50
CA ALA A 70 4.35 -7.92 16.86
C ALA A 70 4.44 -6.94 18.07
N LYS A 71 5.51 -7.03 18.87
CA LYS A 71 5.75 -6.14 20.03
C LYS A 71 6.49 -4.87 19.63
N LYS A 72 7.29 -4.92 18.56
CA LYS A 72 8.01 -3.77 18.03
C LYS A 72 7.27 -3.30 16.79
N ASN A 73 6.86 -2.09 16.73
CA ASN A 73 6.16 -1.47 15.61
C ASN A 73 7.05 -1.47 14.34
N SER A 74 7.41 -2.64 13.84
CA SER A 74 8.34 -2.86 12.72
C SER A 74 7.75 -3.80 11.67
N VAL A 75 8.27 -3.71 10.45
CA VAL A 75 7.98 -4.59 9.34
C VAL A 75 9.29 -5.21 8.82
N SER A 76 9.30 -6.50 8.55
CA SER A 76 10.38 -7.17 7.83
C SER A 76 10.06 -7.19 6.35
N VAL A 77 10.89 -6.55 5.54
CA VAL A 77 10.81 -6.59 4.07
C VAL A 77 11.60 -7.79 3.58
N ARG A 78 10.93 -8.71 2.90
CA ARG A 78 11.53 -9.96 2.39
C ARG A 78 11.38 -10.08 0.89
N ASP A 79 12.26 -10.82 0.26
CA ASP A 79 12.11 -11.24 -1.14
C ASP A 79 11.14 -12.42 -1.28
N SER A 80 10.96 -12.91 -2.52
CA SER A 80 10.09 -14.03 -2.84
C SER A 80 10.58 -15.38 -2.27
N SER A 81 11.86 -15.50 -1.92
CA SER A 81 12.46 -16.69 -1.30
C SER A 81 12.35 -16.65 0.24
N GLY A 82 11.85 -15.53 0.81
CA GLY A 82 11.73 -15.31 2.23
C GLY A 82 12.99 -14.73 2.91
N VAL A 83 14.02 -14.40 2.13
CA VAL A 83 15.22 -13.74 2.66
C VAL A 83 14.87 -12.32 3.10
N GLU A 84 15.27 -11.98 4.33
CA GLU A 84 15.07 -10.65 4.88
C GLU A 84 16.03 -9.66 4.22
N LEU A 85 15.46 -8.64 3.57
CA LEU A 85 16.19 -7.57 2.90
C LEU A 85 16.42 -6.38 3.85
N ARG A 86 15.41 -6.06 4.67
CA ARG A 86 15.45 -4.93 5.61
C ARG A 86 14.38 -5.08 6.69
N VAL A 87 14.68 -4.58 7.88
CA VAL A 87 13.69 -4.32 8.95
C VAL A 87 13.50 -2.81 9.07
N VAL A 88 12.25 -2.37 9.05
CA VAL A 88 11.89 -0.94 9.11
C VAL A 88 11.01 -0.70 10.33
N ASP A 89 11.38 0.29 11.14
CA ASP A 89 10.53 0.79 12.22
C ASP A 89 9.38 1.62 11.62
N LEU A 90 8.15 1.19 11.84
CA LEU A 90 6.96 1.85 11.30
C LEU A 90 6.64 3.19 11.96
N SER A 91 7.34 3.56 13.03
CA SER A 91 7.22 4.89 13.62
C SER A 91 7.60 6.00 12.62
N VAL A 92 8.45 5.69 11.63
CA VAL A 92 8.81 6.63 10.54
C VAL A 92 7.61 7.05 9.70
N LEU A 93 6.57 6.20 9.62
CA LEU A 93 5.32 6.51 8.90
C LEU A 93 4.38 7.39 9.72
N LYS A 94 4.61 7.49 11.04
CA LYS A 94 3.68 8.15 11.97
C LYS A 94 3.57 9.65 11.65
N GLY A 95 2.37 10.09 11.37
CA GLY A 95 2.08 11.47 10.96
C GLY A 95 2.35 11.76 9.48
N GLY A 96 3.32 11.09 8.84
CA GLY A 96 3.63 11.28 7.43
C GLY A 96 2.56 10.75 6.50
N VAL A 97 1.97 9.61 6.83
CA VAL A 97 0.85 9.03 6.05
C VAL A 97 -0.31 10.03 5.91
N ARG A 98 -0.63 10.77 7.00
CA ARG A 98 -1.66 11.82 6.95
C ARG A 98 -1.25 12.98 6.05
N ARG A 99 0.01 13.43 6.09
CA ARG A 99 0.50 14.53 5.24
C ARG A 99 0.48 14.14 3.75
N ILE A 100 0.82 12.87 3.43
CA ILE A 100 0.69 12.35 2.06
C ILE A 100 -0.78 12.41 1.62
N PHE A 101 -1.73 11.99 2.45
CA PHE A 101 -3.16 12.09 2.15
C PHE A 101 -3.59 13.52 1.85
N GLU A 102 -3.20 14.47 2.71
CA GLU A 102 -3.51 15.89 2.49
C GLU A 102 -2.85 16.42 1.19
N ALA A 103 -1.64 16.00 0.87
CA ALA A 103 -0.99 16.37 -0.39
C ALA A 103 -1.77 15.86 -1.62
N ILE A 104 -2.25 14.61 -1.57
CA ILE A 104 -3.09 14.05 -2.64
C ILE A 104 -4.41 14.81 -2.76
N LYS A 105 -5.08 15.06 -1.63
CA LYS A 105 -6.38 15.73 -1.58
C LYS A 105 -6.31 17.15 -2.12
N ASN A 106 -5.32 17.90 -1.68
CA ASN A 106 -5.18 19.33 -1.97
C ASN A 106 -4.53 19.62 -3.32
N ASN A 107 -4.01 18.60 -4.01
CA ASN A 107 -3.49 18.81 -5.36
C ASN A 107 -4.64 19.12 -6.32
N ASN A 108 -4.61 20.30 -6.91
CA ASN A 108 -5.60 20.77 -7.90
C ASN A 108 -5.10 20.69 -9.35
N GLU A 109 -3.85 20.27 -9.53
CA GLU A 109 -3.28 20.08 -10.86
C GLU A 109 -3.83 18.76 -11.42
N GLY A 110 -4.52 18.82 -12.55
CA GLY A 110 -5.05 17.63 -13.25
C GLY A 110 -3.98 16.75 -13.87
N ALA A 111 -2.71 17.12 -13.71
CA ALA A 111 -1.52 16.46 -14.23
C ALA A 111 -0.88 15.52 -13.18
N ALA A 112 0.15 14.78 -13.58
CA ALA A 112 0.99 14.03 -12.69
C ALA A 112 1.83 14.98 -11.81
N PHE A 113 1.96 14.66 -10.52
CA PHE A 113 2.72 15.44 -9.53
C PHE A 113 3.59 14.53 -8.67
N SER A 114 4.51 15.12 -7.90
CA SER A 114 5.40 14.41 -6.98
C SER A 114 5.05 14.72 -5.54
N ILE A 115 5.27 13.74 -4.64
CA ILE A 115 5.15 13.91 -3.19
C ILE A 115 6.49 13.52 -2.55
N PRO A 116 7.40 14.49 -2.27
CA PRO A 116 8.73 14.19 -1.76
C PRO A 116 8.76 13.39 -0.46
N GLU A 117 7.77 13.57 0.41
CA GLU A 117 7.67 12.80 1.65
C GLU A 117 7.38 11.32 1.39
N ALA A 118 6.58 11.01 0.36
CA ALA A 118 6.31 9.63 -0.02
C ALA A 118 7.57 8.92 -0.55
N GLU A 119 8.46 9.63 -1.25
CA GLU A 119 9.76 9.09 -1.69
C GLU A 119 10.60 8.58 -0.52
N THR A 120 10.66 9.35 0.57
CA THR A 120 11.39 8.95 1.78
C THR A 120 10.85 7.63 2.35
N PHE A 121 9.53 7.43 2.33
CA PHE A 121 8.94 6.19 2.80
C PHE A 121 9.16 5.05 1.81
N MET A 122 9.05 5.32 0.51
CA MET A 122 9.34 4.34 -0.54
C MET A 122 10.77 3.82 -0.40
N ASP A 123 11.75 4.70 -0.23
CA ASP A 123 13.16 4.32 -0.06
C ASP A 123 13.38 3.50 1.21
N SER A 124 12.76 3.91 2.33
CA SER A 124 12.84 3.18 3.60
C SER A 124 12.29 1.77 3.48
N LEU A 125 11.22 1.60 2.71
CA LEU A 125 10.50 0.35 2.49
C LEU A 125 10.98 -0.44 1.25
N LEU A 126 12.02 0.01 0.58
CA LEU A 126 12.54 -0.57 -0.67
C LEU A 126 11.47 -0.63 -1.79
N CYS A 127 10.53 0.33 -1.80
CA CYS A 127 9.55 0.46 -2.86
C CYS A 127 10.17 1.15 -4.08
N ALA A 128 10.18 0.48 -5.21
CA ALA A 128 10.75 1.02 -6.45
C ALA A 128 9.74 1.81 -7.29
N GLN A 129 8.45 1.61 -7.09
CA GLN A 129 7.38 2.19 -7.92
C GLN A 129 6.19 2.64 -7.08
N ILE A 130 5.53 3.74 -7.48
CA ILE A 130 4.27 4.19 -6.86
C ILE A 130 3.21 3.10 -7.04
N LYS A 131 3.08 2.60 -8.27
CA LYS A 131 2.11 1.59 -8.65
C LYS A 131 2.74 0.21 -8.65
N ALA A 132 2.15 -0.72 -7.91
CA ALA A 132 2.56 -2.12 -7.96
C ALA A 132 2.17 -2.75 -9.30
N SER A 133 3.04 -3.60 -9.83
CA SER A 133 2.69 -4.45 -10.97
C SER A 133 1.93 -5.66 -10.45
N SER A 134 0.69 -5.84 -10.86
CA SER A 134 -0.09 -7.02 -10.48
C SER A 134 -0.35 -7.93 -11.68
N SER A 135 -0.07 -9.22 -11.53
CA SER A 135 -0.47 -10.24 -12.50
C SER A 135 -1.97 -10.51 -12.47
N ASP A 136 -2.64 -10.19 -11.35
CA ASP A 136 -4.00 -10.64 -11.04
C ASP A 136 -5.05 -9.52 -11.16
N LYS A 137 -4.72 -8.38 -11.73
CA LYS A 137 -5.58 -7.18 -11.78
C LYS A 137 -5.95 -6.60 -10.40
N SER A 138 -5.33 -7.06 -9.32
CA SER A 138 -5.47 -6.45 -7.99
C SER A 138 -4.43 -5.36 -7.80
N ASP A 139 -4.80 -4.27 -7.13
CA ASP A 139 -3.90 -3.15 -6.85
C ASP A 139 -3.01 -3.44 -5.64
N ILE A 140 -3.48 -4.28 -4.72
CA ILE A 140 -2.72 -4.73 -3.55
C ILE A 140 -3.11 -6.15 -3.16
N ARG A 141 -2.15 -6.95 -2.69
CA ARG A 141 -2.38 -8.30 -2.16
C ARG A 141 -2.03 -8.32 -0.68
N LEU A 142 -2.91 -8.88 0.13
CA LEU A 142 -2.78 -8.95 1.57
C LEU A 142 -2.90 -10.39 2.04
N VAL A 143 -2.11 -10.76 3.04
CA VAL A 143 -2.43 -11.89 3.90
C VAL A 143 -3.12 -11.32 5.13
N VAL A 144 -4.37 -11.69 5.32
CA VAL A 144 -5.21 -11.19 6.40
C VAL A 144 -5.67 -12.32 7.31
N HIS A 145 -5.92 -11.98 8.56
CA HIS A 145 -6.42 -12.90 9.57
C HIS A 145 -7.70 -12.33 10.18
N ASP A 146 -8.74 -13.17 10.19
CA ASP A 146 -9.98 -12.90 10.92
C ASP A 146 -9.83 -13.44 12.35
N ARG A 147 -10.04 -12.61 13.35
CA ARG A 147 -9.94 -13.00 14.77
C ARG A 147 -10.88 -14.13 15.19
N PHE A 148 -11.94 -14.35 14.43
CA PHE A 148 -12.91 -15.40 14.69
C PHE A 148 -12.60 -16.71 13.95
N SER A 149 -11.55 -16.73 13.14
CA SER A 149 -11.12 -17.88 12.36
C SER A 149 -9.62 -18.10 12.53
N PRO A 150 -9.13 -19.33 12.71
CA PRO A 150 -7.71 -19.62 12.76
C PRO A 150 -7.03 -19.58 11.38
N ILE A 151 -7.75 -19.18 10.34
CA ILE A 151 -7.29 -19.25 8.95
C ILE A 151 -6.75 -17.88 8.52
N GLU A 152 -5.53 -17.89 8.00
CA GLU A 152 -4.98 -16.77 7.24
C GLU A 152 -5.38 -16.90 5.77
N VAL A 153 -5.81 -15.81 5.16
CA VAL A 153 -6.24 -15.79 3.75
C VAL A 153 -5.41 -14.78 2.97
N GLU A 154 -4.81 -15.23 1.88
CA GLU A 154 -4.22 -14.32 0.89
C GLU A 154 -5.30 -13.87 -0.09
N SER A 155 -5.49 -12.56 -0.23
CA SER A 155 -6.51 -11.97 -1.09
C SER A 155 -5.98 -10.74 -1.82
N GLY A 156 -6.44 -10.55 -3.06
CA GLY A 156 -6.21 -9.34 -3.85
C GLY A 156 -7.35 -8.34 -3.66
N PHE A 157 -7.00 -7.06 -3.54
CA PHE A 157 -7.94 -5.96 -3.36
C PHE A 157 -7.71 -4.90 -4.43
N SER A 158 -8.80 -4.32 -4.95
CA SER A 158 -8.74 -3.14 -5.79
C SER A 158 -8.96 -1.89 -4.96
N ILE A 159 -8.11 -0.87 -5.20
CA ILE A 159 -8.19 0.41 -4.52
C ILE A 159 -9.00 1.36 -5.39
N LYS A 160 -10.09 1.88 -4.82
CA LYS A 160 -10.93 2.89 -5.47
C LYS A 160 -10.87 4.17 -4.65
N SER A 161 -10.29 5.21 -5.24
CA SER A 161 -10.16 6.51 -4.59
C SER A 161 -11.37 7.37 -4.92
N GLU A 162 -11.96 7.96 -3.89
CA GLU A 162 -13.01 8.99 -4.04
C GLU A 162 -12.43 10.41 -4.15
N ILE A 163 -11.09 10.51 -4.12
CA ILE A 163 -10.39 11.79 -4.24
C ILE A 163 -10.23 12.12 -5.73
N GLY A 164 -11.16 12.88 -6.31
CA GLY A 164 -11.14 13.25 -7.72
C GLY A 164 -12.43 12.87 -8.44
N ALA A 165 -12.33 12.27 -9.63
CA ALA A 165 -13.51 11.76 -10.34
C ALA A 165 -14.10 10.54 -9.63
N ALA A 166 -15.43 10.40 -9.67
CA ALA A 166 -16.11 9.25 -9.07
C ALA A 166 -15.52 7.93 -9.62
N PRO A 167 -15.25 6.95 -8.75
CA PRO A 167 -14.70 5.68 -9.19
C PRO A 167 -15.72 4.92 -10.04
N THR A 168 -15.26 4.39 -11.17
CA THR A 168 -16.08 3.51 -12.01
C THR A 168 -15.91 2.05 -11.59
N LEU A 169 -17.00 1.35 -11.31
CA LEU A 169 -16.99 -0.08 -10.97
C LEU A 169 -16.72 -0.98 -12.18
N LEU A 170 -16.94 -0.46 -13.38
CA LEU A 170 -16.74 -1.20 -14.62
C LEU A 170 -15.78 -0.42 -15.54
N ASN A 171 -14.60 -0.97 -15.75
CA ASN A 171 -13.81 -0.63 -16.92
C ASN A 171 -14.36 -1.42 -18.10
N ALA A 172 -15.34 -0.85 -18.79
CA ALA A 172 -15.72 -1.34 -20.10
C ALA A 172 -14.53 -1.03 -21.04
N SER A 173 -13.62 -1.97 -21.20
CA SER A 173 -12.71 -1.97 -22.32
C SER A 173 -13.53 -2.19 -23.59
N LYS A 174 -13.58 -1.17 -24.47
CA LYS A 174 -14.03 -1.34 -25.85
C LYS A 174 -13.02 -2.16 -26.62
#